data_f3195affbea83ce0bee4b8dadefc9bcc
#
_entry.id   f3195affbea83ce0bee4b8dadefc9bcc
#
_cell.length_a   1.000
_cell.length_b   1.000
_cell.length_c   1.000
_cell.angle_alpha   90.00
_cell.angle_beta   90.00
_cell.angle_gamma   90.00
#
_symmetry.space_group_name_H-M   'P 1'
#
loop_
_entity.id
_entity.type
_entity.pdbx_description
1 polymer ?
#
loop_
_entity_poly.entity_id
_entity_poly.type
_entity_poly.pdbx_seq_one_letter_code
_entity_poly.pdbx_strand_id
1 'polypeptide(L)'
;MPEARFALTRVRKTIVVTLQDAADADTLKAASQAIMQELGQRGAKGVVFEISGCDVINLDEFTALRKLVQTVEWLGVRSVVAGLRPGIVAYLASAGAPTGALRTSLNLEQALLKVKPTRVRRRAR
;
A
#
# COMPACT_ATOMS: atom_id res chain seq x y z
N MET A 1 -22.47 -1.96 -12.91
CA MET A 1 -21.14 -1.45 -12.77
C MET A 1 -20.68 -1.54 -11.35
N PRO A 2 -19.63 -2.20 -11.12
CA PRO A 2 -19.16 -2.36 -9.77
C PRO A 2 -18.67 -1.02 -9.25
N GLU A 3 -18.95 -0.76 -8.00
CA GLU A 3 -18.44 0.42 -7.39
C GLU A 3 -17.02 0.23 -6.96
N ALA A 4 -16.24 1.27 -7.05
CA ALA A 4 -14.89 1.21 -6.55
C ALA A 4 -14.94 1.11 -5.03
N ARG A 5 -14.20 0.16 -4.49
CA ARG A 5 -14.12 -0.02 -3.05
C ARG A 5 -12.82 0.53 -2.51
N PHE A 6 -12.32 1.55 -3.14
CA PHE A 6 -11.14 2.23 -2.66
C PHE A 6 -11.29 3.72 -2.91
N ALA A 7 -10.54 4.49 -2.16
CA ALA A 7 -10.45 5.92 -2.37
C ALA A 7 -8.99 6.27 -2.55
N LEU A 8 -8.71 7.18 -3.46
CA LEU A 8 -7.35 7.63 -3.69
C LEU A 8 -7.29 9.11 -3.37
N THR A 9 -6.44 9.46 -2.43
CA THR A 9 -6.24 10.85 -2.05
C THR A 9 -4.75 11.14 -2.05
N ARG A 10 -4.41 12.38 -1.82
CA ARG A 10 -3.03 12.77 -1.82
C ARG A 10 -2.74 13.63 -0.61
N VAL A 11 -1.66 13.30 0.09
CA VAL A 11 -1.17 14.09 1.20
C VAL A 11 0.24 14.51 0.81
N ARG A 12 0.40 15.75 0.41
CA ARG A 12 1.67 16.26 -0.10
C ARG A 12 2.12 15.44 -1.29
N LYS A 13 3.24 14.78 -1.19
CA LYS A 13 3.77 13.98 -2.29
C LYS A 13 3.49 12.50 -2.12
N THR A 14 2.55 12.16 -1.27
CA THR A 14 2.20 10.77 -1.01
C THR A 14 0.78 10.51 -1.47
N ILE A 15 0.61 9.43 -2.24
CA ILE A 15 -0.70 8.95 -2.62
C ILE A 15 -1.18 8.03 -1.51
N VAL A 16 -2.40 8.24 -1.03
CA VAL A 16 -3.00 7.35 -0.03
C VAL A 16 -4.14 6.60 -0.69
N VAL A 17 -4.02 5.28 -0.73
CA VAL A 17 -5.04 4.41 -1.29
C VAL A 17 -5.71 3.70 -0.12
N THR A 18 -6.97 4.02 0.12
CA THR A 18 -7.72 3.43 1.21
C THR A 18 -8.61 2.34 0.65
N LEU A 19 -8.39 1.11 1.10
CA LEU A 19 -9.25 -0.02 0.72
C LEU A 19 -10.33 -0.12 1.77
N GLN A 20 -11.59 -0.08 1.33
CA GLN A 20 -12.69 0.14 2.27
C GLN A 20 -13.26 -1.13 2.87
N ASP A 21 -13.44 -2.16 2.07
CA ASP A 21 -14.07 -3.37 2.56
C ASP A 21 -13.23 -4.61 2.34
N ALA A 22 -12.61 -4.69 1.22
CA ALA A 22 -11.88 -5.89 0.83
C ALA A 22 -10.76 -5.52 -0.12
N ALA A 23 -9.79 -6.38 -0.20
CA ALA A 23 -8.69 -6.24 -1.13
C ALA A 23 -8.83 -7.26 -2.25
N ASP A 24 -10.02 -7.37 -2.82
CA ASP A 24 -10.27 -8.36 -3.85
C ASP A 24 -9.60 -7.97 -5.17
N ALA A 25 -9.57 -8.90 -6.11
CA ALA A 25 -8.83 -8.74 -7.35
C ALA A 25 -9.32 -7.54 -8.16
N ASP A 26 -10.64 -7.34 -8.23
CA ASP A 26 -11.19 -6.23 -9.00
C ASP A 26 -10.84 -4.89 -8.38
N THR A 27 -10.92 -4.80 -7.07
CA THR A 27 -10.58 -3.58 -6.35
C THR A 27 -9.10 -3.25 -6.53
N LEU A 28 -8.23 -4.25 -6.38
CA LEU A 28 -6.80 -4.02 -6.53
C LEU A 28 -6.42 -3.67 -7.96
N LYS A 29 -7.10 -4.25 -8.94
CA LYS A 29 -6.84 -3.90 -10.33
C LYS A 29 -7.23 -2.45 -10.60
N ALA A 30 -8.39 -2.03 -10.11
CA ALA A 30 -8.83 -0.65 -10.28
C ALA A 30 -7.90 0.31 -9.56
N ALA A 31 -7.48 -0.04 -8.35
CA ALA A 31 -6.54 0.79 -7.58
C ALA A 31 -5.21 0.89 -8.31
N SER A 32 -4.72 -0.20 -8.87
CA SER A 32 -3.47 -0.20 -9.62
C SER A 32 -3.54 0.77 -10.79
N GLN A 33 -4.63 0.73 -11.55
CA GLN A 33 -4.79 1.63 -12.68
C GLN A 33 -4.82 3.09 -12.24
N ALA A 34 -5.52 3.37 -11.15
CA ALA A 34 -5.60 4.73 -10.64
C ALA A 34 -4.25 5.23 -10.16
N ILE A 35 -3.49 4.37 -9.48
CA ILE A 35 -2.16 4.73 -9.01
C ILE A 35 -1.24 5.03 -10.19
N MET A 36 -1.25 4.16 -11.21
CA MET A 36 -0.39 4.34 -12.36
C MET A 36 -0.71 5.63 -13.10
N GLN A 37 -2.01 5.94 -13.21
CA GLN A 37 -2.42 7.17 -13.85
C GLN A 37 -1.94 8.38 -13.06
N GLU A 38 -2.11 8.34 -11.76
CA GLU A 38 -1.69 9.45 -10.90
C GLU A 38 -0.18 9.63 -10.93
N LEU A 39 0.58 8.54 -10.92
CA LEU A 39 2.03 8.62 -11.00
C LEU A 39 2.47 9.20 -12.35
N GLY A 40 1.79 8.84 -13.42
CA GLY A 40 2.11 9.37 -14.73
C GLY A 40 1.80 10.84 -14.88
N GLN A 41 0.78 11.32 -14.20
CA GLN A 41 0.37 12.71 -14.34
C GLN A 41 1.09 13.64 -13.38
N ARG A 42 1.24 13.23 -12.15
CA ARG A 42 1.74 14.13 -11.10
C ARG A 42 2.94 13.59 -10.36
N GLY A 43 3.21 12.31 -10.49
CA GLY A 43 4.27 11.69 -9.73
C GLY A 43 3.92 11.59 -8.26
N ALA A 44 4.75 10.94 -7.51
CA ALA A 44 4.64 10.85 -6.06
C ALA A 44 5.95 10.32 -5.51
N LYS A 45 6.21 10.58 -4.24
CA LYS A 45 7.39 10.04 -3.58
C LYS A 45 7.03 8.83 -2.72
N GLY A 46 5.78 8.65 -2.43
CA GLY A 46 5.35 7.51 -1.65
C GLY A 46 3.91 7.14 -1.92
N VAL A 47 3.57 5.89 -1.61
CA VAL A 47 2.20 5.41 -1.67
C VAL A 47 1.92 4.68 -0.36
N VAL A 48 0.82 5.01 0.28
CA VAL A 48 0.37 4.29 1.46
C VAL A 48 -0.88 3.51 1.08
N PHE A 49 -0.87 2.21 1.35
CA PHE A 49 -2.04 1.36 1.18
C PHE A 49 -2.68 1.21 2.56
N GLU A 50 -3.76 1.92 2.78
CA GLU A 50 -4.43 1.95 4.08
C GLU A 50 -5.54 0.91 4.06
N ILE A 51 -5.38 -0.15 4.84
CA ILE A 51 -6.25 -1.31 4.76
C ILE A 51 -6.99 -1.61 6.07
N SER A 52 -7.04 -0.65 6.98
CA SER A 52 -7.70 -0.89 8.28
C SER A 52 -9.19 -1.18 8.13
N GLY A 53 -9.79 -0.80 7.00
CA GLY A 53 -11.19 -1.13 6.74
C GLY A 53 -11.43 -2.55 6.28
N CYS A 54 -10.37 -3.32 6.03
CA CYS A 54 -10.50 -4.71 5.60
C CYS A 54 -10.43 -5.60 6.81
N ASP A 55 -11.55 -6.22 7.17
CA ASP A 55 -11.60 -7.09 8.35
C ASP A 55 -10.92 -8.42 8.11
N VAL A 56 -10.94 -8.89 6.87
CA VAL A 56 -10.37 -10.18 6.52
C VAL A 56 -9.61 -10.02 5.21
N ILE A 57 -8.43 -10.56 5.17
CA ILE A 57 -7.64 -10.60 3.94
C ILE A 57 -7.15 -12.05 3.82
N ASN A 58 -7.55 -12.72 2.75
CA ASN A 58 -7.09 -14.09 2.54
C ASN A 58 -5.74 -14.10 1.84
N LEU A 59 -5.18 -15.28 1.69
CA LEU A 59 -3.84 -15.42 1.14
C LEU A 59 -3.73 -14.89 -0.29
N ASP A 60 -4.74 -15.16 -1.12
CA ASP A 60 -4.73 -14.69 -2.50
C ASP A 60 -4.80 -13.18 -2.57
N GLU A 61 -5.63 -12.58 -1.73
CA GLU A 61 -5.75 -11.12 -1.67
C GLU A 61 -4.46 -10.50 -1.19
N PHE A 62 -3.84 -11.10 -0.19
CA PHE A 62 -2.58 -10.59 0.32
C PHE A 62 -1.48 -10.68 -0.74
N THR A 63 -1.44 -11.80 -1.47
CA THR A 63 -0.46 -11.98 -2.54
C THR A 63 -0.64 -10.92 -3.62
N ALA A 64 -1.87 -10.63 -3.98
CA ALA A 64 -2.15 -9.61 -4.99
C ALA A 64 -1.76 -8.22 -4.50
N LEU A 65 -2.05 -7.91 -3.24
CA LEU A 65 -1.66 -6.63 -2.65
C LEU A 65 -0.14 -6.50 -2.64
N ARG A 66 0.54 -7.56 -2.26
CA ARG A 66 1.98 -7.54 -2.21
C ARG A 66 2.60 -7.33 -3.58
N LYS A 67 2.01 -7.92 -4.61
CA LYS A 67 2.48 -7.68 -5.97
C LYS A 67 2.29 -6.24 -6.40
N LEU A 68 1.17 -5.65 -6.03
CA LEU A 68 0.92 -4.25 -6.35
C LEU A 68 1.93 -3.35 -5.65
N VAL A 69 2.18 -3.59 -4.36
CA VAL A 69 3.17 -2.84 -3.61
C VAL A 69 4.54 -2.95 -4.30
N GLN A 70 4.92 -4.16 -4.69
CA GLN A 70 6.21 -4.37 -5.32
C GLN A 70 6.31 -3.66 -6.67
N THR A 71 5.23 -3.68 -7.44
CA THR A 71 5.20 -3.00 -8.73
C THR A 71 5.44 -1.50 -8.56
N VAL A 72 4.80 -0.91 -7.55
CA VAL A 72 4.97 0.51 -7.28
C VAL A 72 6.41 0.80 -6.87
N GLU A 73 7.00 -0.07 -6.05
CA GLU A 73 8.37 0.14 -5.62
C GLU A 73 9.38 0.01 -6.76
N TRP A 74 9.09 -0.84 -7.74
CA TRP A 74 9.94 -0.92 -8.91
C TRP A 74 9.96 0.38 -9.71
N LEU A 75 8.93 1.21 -9.56
CA LEU A 75 8.89 2.52 -10.19
C LEU A 75 9.62 3.59 -9.39
N GLY A 76 10.29 3.19 -8.31
CA GLY A 76 11.05 4.12 -7.49
C GLY A 76 10.24 4.82 -6.42
N VAL A 77 9.04 4.33 -6.13
CA VAL A 77 8.14 4.98 -5.17
C VAL A 77 8.03 4.09 -3.94
N ARG A 78 8.38 4.63 -2.78
CA ARG A 78 8.33 3.85 -1.54
C ARG A 78 6.89 3.59 -1.13
N SER A 79 6.59 2.35 -0.76
CA SER A 79 5.24 1.95 -0.40
C SER A 79 5.18 1.42 1.01
N VAL A 80 4.12 1.73 1.73
CA VAL A 80 3.89 1.25 3.08
C VAL A 80 2.44 0.77 3.18
N VAL A 81 2.22 -0.37 3.83
CA VAL A 81 0.89 -0.87 4.12
C VAL A 81 0.55 -0.50 5.54
N ALA A 82 -0.51 0.26 5.72
CA ALA A 82 -0.94 0.74 7.03
C ALA A 82 -2.21 0.03 7.48
N GLY A 83 -2.32 -0.24 8.76
CA GLY A 83 -3.55 -0.76 9.32
C GLY A 83 -3.72 -2.26 9.20
N LEU A 84 -2.62 -3.00 9.02
CA LEU A 84 -2.69 -4.45 8.97
C LEU A 84 -2.93 -4.96 10.39
N ARG A 85 -4.08 -5.54 10.62
CA ARG A 85 -4.47 -5.94 11.97
C ARG A 85 -3.69 -7.15 12.46
N PRO A 86 -3.40 -7.22 13.75
CA PRO A 86 -2.62 -8.34 14.28
C PRO A 86 -3.23 -9.72 13.98
N GLY A 87 -4.56 -9.84 14.02
CA GLY A 87 -5.19 -11.10 13.68
C GLY A 87 -4.96 -11.52 12.24
N ILE A 88 -4.94 -10.54 11.32
CA ILE A 88 -4.66 -10.83 9.92
C ILE A 88 -3.19 -11.24 9.78
N VAL A 89 -2.30 -10.55 10.46
CA VAL A 89 -0.87 -10.89 10.43
C VAL A 89 -0.66 -12.32 10.92
N ALA A 90 -1.30 -12.69 12.03
CA ALA A 90 -1.16 -14.03 12.58
C ALA A 90 -1.68 -15.08 11.60
N TYR A 91 -2.82 -14.82 10.97
CA TYR A 91 -3.37 -15.73 9.99
C TYR A 91 -2.42 -15.89 8.79
N LEU A 92 -1.94 -14.78 8.27
CA LEU A 92 -1.06 -14.84 7.09
C LEU A 92 0.25 -15.55 7.41
N ALA A 93 0.81 -15.31 8.58
CA ALA A 93 2.04 -15.97 8.99
C ALA A 93 1.83 -17.48 9.11
N SER A 94 0.70 -17.90 9.69
CA SER A 94 0.44 -19.33 9.83
C SER A 94 0.13 -19.97 8.48
N ALA A 95 -0.34 -19.21 7.52
CA ALA A 95 -0.61 -19.72 6.17
C ALA A 95 0.65 -19.68 5.29
N GLY A 96 1.78 -19.26 5.82
CA GLY A 96 3.01 -19.26 5.06
C GLY A 96 3.19 -18.09 4.12
N ALA A 97 2.45 -17.00 4.34
CA ALA A 97 2.56 -15.84 3.47
C ALA A 97 3.91 -15.14 3.69
N PRO A 98 4.57 -14.71 2.62
CA PRO A 98 5.86 -14.02 2.76
C PRO A 98 5.62 -12.56 3.14
N THR A 99 5.57 -12.29 4.43
CA THR A 99 5.27 -10.95 4.93
C THR A 99 6.49 -10.09 5.16
N GLY A 100 7.67 -10.67 5.13
CA GLY A 100 8.88 -9.98 5.60
C GLY A 100 9.37 -8.84 4.74
N ALA A 101 8.95 -8.75 3.50
CA ALA A 101 9.44 -7.72 2.60
C ALA A 101 8.59 -6.46 2.59
N LEU A 102 7.45 -6.46 3.28
CA LEU A 102 6.56 -5.32 3.26
C LEU A 102 6.92 -4.32 4.36
N ARG A 103 6.89 -3.05 4.03
CA ARG A 103 6.94 -2.02 5.05
C ARG A 103 5.54 -1.85 5.56
N THR A 104 5.35 -1.99 6.84
CA THR A 104 4.03 -1.90 7.44
C THR A 104 4.03 -0.84 8.54
N SER A 105 2.86 -0.37 8.89
CA SER A 105 2.71 0.53 10.01
C SER A 105 1.33 0.34 10.63
N LEU A 106 1.18 0.80 11.86
CA LEU A 106 -0.06 0.61 12.60
C LEU A 106 -1.19 1.45 12.03
N ASN A 107 -0.88 2.64 11.57
CA ASN A 107 -1.91 3.55 11.10
C ASN A 107 -1.35 4.48 10.02
N LEU A 108 -2.24 5.27 9.46
CA LEU A 108 -1.88 6.17 8.38
C LEU A 108 -0.83 7.19 8.80
N GLU A 109 -0.96 7.73 9.99
CA GLU A 109 -0.04 8.75 10.46
C GLU A 109 1.40 8.25 10.50
N GLN A 110 1.60 7.06 11.05
CA GLN A 110 2.92 6.46 11.07
C GLN A 110 3.39 6.09 9.67
N ALA A 111 2.46 5.64 8.81
CA ALA A 111 2.83 5.29 7.45
C ALA A 111 3.35 6.49 6.68
N LEU A 112 2.74 7.65 6.88
CA LEU A 112 3.19 8.86 6.20
C LEU A 112 4.62 9.23 6.58
N LEU A 113 5.03 8.90 7.80
CA LEU A 113 6.41 9.12 8.19
C LEU A 113 7.34 8.12 7.53
N LYS A 114 6.90 6.89 7.36
CA LYS A 114 7.76 5.84 6.80
C LYS A 114 7.95 5.98 5.30
N VAL A 115 7.03 6.58 4.58
CA VAL A 115 7.21 6.75 3.15
C VAL A 115 8.15 7.87 2.82
N LYS A 116 8.42 8.79 3.76
CA LYS A 116 9.37 9.84 3.47
C LYS A 116 10.73 9.21 3.32
N PRO A 117 11.47 9.56 2.28
CA PRO A 117 12.82 9.01 2.15
C PRO A 117 13.61 9.44 3.36
N THR A 118 14.42 8.55 3.87
CA THR A 118 15.34 8.92 4.91
C THR A 118 16.23 9.98 4.36
N ARG A 119 16.40 11.11 5.12
CA ARG A 119 17.24 12.15 4.70
C ARG A 119 18.59 11.60 4.65
N VAL A 120 19.05 11.21 3.58
CA VAL A 120 20.34 10.71 3.48
C VAL A 120 21.25 11.83 3.36
N ARG A 121 22.32 11.89 4.19
CA ARG A 121 23.19 12.82 4.15
C ARG A 121 23.81 12.77 2.91
N ARG A 122 23.65 13.64 2.14
CA ARG A 122 24.21 13.68 1.01
C ARG A 122 25.57 13.87 1.18
N ARG A 123 26.40 13.23 0.69
CA ARG A 123 27.69 13.35 0.79
C ARG A 123 27.98 14.36 0.00
N ALA A 124 28.49 15.18 0.42
CA ALA A 124 28.90 16.26 -0.28
C ALA A 124 29.84 15.71 -1.25
N ARG A 125 29.81 16.05 -2.27
CA ARG A 125 30.64 15.51 -3.14
C ARG A 125 31.23 16.38 -3.85
#